data_7b36d0453e4baa0bbd3efc38e7fbda1d
#
_entry.id   7b36d0453e4baa0bbd3efc38e7fbda1d
#
_cell.length_a   1.000
_cell.length_b   1.000
_cell.length_c   1.000
_cell.angle_alpha   90.00
_cell.angle_beta   90.00
_cell.angle_gamma   90.00
#
_symmetry.space_group_name_H-M   'P 1'
#
loop_
_entity.id
_entity.type
_entity.pdbx_description
1 polymer ?
#
loop_
_entity_poly.entity_id
_entity_poly.type
_entity_poly.pdbx_seq_one_letter_code
_entity_poly.pdbx_strand_id
1 'polypeptide(L)'
;VRMGRYLLNLTALDRDLSAPPGSPAYLDRYIVGPTATGDWAGNEDKIAIWNNVEWLFETPMIGIRCYIVDEDVLSVYRAAGWSTGIAV
;
A
#
# COMPACT_ATOMS: atom_id res chain seq x y z
N VAL A 1 -4.39 -25.59 -3.86
CA VAL A 1 -3.31 -25.75 -2.96
C VAL A 1 -3.22 -24.56 -2.00
N ARG A 2 -2.44 -24.72 -1.08
CA ARG A 2 -2.33 -23.71 -0.08
C ARG A 2 -1.62 -22.46 -0.54
N MET A 3 -1.16 -22.42 -1.76
CA MET A 3 -0.56 -21.21 -2.29
C MET A 3 -1.45 -20.00 -2.20
N GLY A 4 -2.74 -20.21 -2.34
CA GLY A 4 -3.67 -19.08 -2.27
C GLY A 4 -3.60 -18.31 -0.97
N ARG A 5 -3.15 -18.93 0.09
CA ARG A 5 -3.06 -18.25 1.37
C ARG A 5 -2.13 -17.07 1.36
N TYR A 6 -1.09 -17.15 0.58
CA TYR A 6 -0.10 -16.08 0.56
C TYR A 6 -0.61 -14.83 -0.13
N LEU A 7 -1.73 -14.96 -0.83
CA LEU A 7 -2.28 -13.83 -1.57
C LEU A 7 -3.34 -13.07 -0.80
N LEU A 8 -3.64 -13.51 0.42
CA LEU A 8 -4.70 -12.90 1.20
C LEU A 8 -4.31 -11.57 1.81
N ASN A 9 -3.02 -11.37 2.04
CA ASN A 9 -2.53 -10.13 2.61
C ASN A 9 -1.49 -9.51 1.70
N LEU A 10 -1.63 -8.22 1.49
CA LEU A 10 -0.62 -7.45 0.80
C LEU A 10 0.37 -6.93 1.84
N THR A 11 1.51 -6.49 1.37
CA THR A 11 2.52 -5.88 2.22
C THR A 11 2.87 -4.53 1.64
N ALA A 12 2.86 -3.49 2.47
CA ALA A 12 3.29 -2.16 2.08
C ALA A 12 4.40 -1.71 3.02
N LEU A 13 5.42 -1.08 2.46
CA LEU A 13 6.57 -0.65 3.26
C LEU A 13 6.21 0.51 4.17
N ASP A 14 5.31 1.38 3.71
CA ASP A 14 4.96 2.60 4.43
C ASP A 14 3.62 3.08 3.90
N ARG A 15 2.92 3.89 4.67
CA ARG A 15 1.65 4.48 4.22
C ARG A 15 1.53 5.96 4.56
N ASP A 16 2.62 6.58 4.99
CA ASP A 16 2.60 7.98 5.40
C ASP A 16 3.32 8.90 4.43
N LEU A 17 3.89 8.35 3.37
CA LEU A 17 4.60 9.17 2.40
C LEU A 17 3.63 9.88 1.48
N SER A 18 3.88 11.17 1.26
CA SER A 18 3.09 11.96 0.31
C SER A 18 3.73 12.00 -1.07
N ALA A 19 5.02 11.72 -1.16
CA ALA A 19 5.75 11.72 -2.42
C ALA A 19 6.39 10.35 -2.62
N PRO A 20 6.53 9.91 -3.88
CA PRO A 20 7.20 8.63 -4.12
C PRO A 20 8.65 8.68 -3.67
N PRO A 21 9.16 7.57 -3.13
CA PRO A 21 10.58 7.51 -2.75
C PRO A 21 11.47 7.59 -3.99
N GLY A 22 12.70 8.08 -3.79
CA GLY A 22 13.58 8.37 -4.90
C GLY A 22 14.23 7.16 -5.53
N SER A 23 14.34 6.05 -4.83
CA SER A 23 15.03 4.86 -5.32
C SER A 23 14.33 3.59 -4.89
N PRO A 24 13.11 3.38 -5.38
CA PRO A 24 12.38 2.17 -5.00
C PRO A 24 12.99 0.93 -5.64
N ALA A 25 12.86 -0.21 -4.96
CA ALA A 25 13.26 -1.48 -5.52
C ALA A 25 12.09 -2.11 -6.28
N TYR A 26 12.41 -3.02 -7.17
CA TYR A 26 11.41 -3.71 -7.96
C TYR A 26 10.33 -4.32 -7.06
N LEU A 27 9.09 -4.02 -7.37
CA LEU A 27 7.90 -4.50 -6.67
C LEU A 27 7.72 -3.96 -5.25
N ASP A 28 8.45 -2.91 -4.87
CA ASP A 28 8.15 -2.21 -3.63
C ASP A 28 6.72 -1.69 -3.68
N ARG A 29 5.99 -1.90 -2.60
CA ARG A 29 4.62 -1.43 -2.48
C ARG A 29 4.49 -0.44 -1.35
N TYR A 30 3.65 0.56 -1.59
CA TYR A 30 3.32 1.58 -0.62
C TYR A 30 1.83 1.85 -0.68
N ILE A 31 1.25 2.31 0.43
CA ILE A 31 -0.07 2.93 0.39
C ILE A 31 0.19 4.43 0.31
N VAL A 32 -0.36 5.06 -0.73
CA VAL A 32 -0.12 6.49 -0.98
C VAL A 32 -0.75 7.31 0.14
N GLY A 33 0.04 8.18 0.75
CA GLY A 33 -0.41 9.01 1.85
C GLY A 33 -1.27 10.19 1.39
N PRO A 34 -1.76 10.97 2.35
CA PRO A 34 -2.62 12.11 2.02
C PRO A 34 -1.84 13.22 1.34
N THR A 35 -2.55 14.02 0.54
CA THR A 35 -1.96 15.17 -0.15
C THR A 35 -0.77 14.75 -1.01
N ALA A 36 -0.98 13.73 -1.81
CA ALA A 36 0.10 13.14 -2.59
C ALA A 36 0.59 14.09 -3.68
N THR A 37 1.89 14.01 -3.96
CA THR A 37 2.55 14.86 -4.95
C THR A 37 3.37 14.00 -5.92
N GLY A 38 3.91 14.66 -6.96
CA GLY A 38 4.71 13.97 -7.96
C GLY A 38 3.87 12.93 -8.69
N ASP A 39 4.48 11.80 -9.00
CA ASP A 39 3.78 10.74 -9.73
C ASP A 39 2.65 10.11 -8.93
N TRP A 40 2.59 10.37 -7.65
CA TRP A 40 1.53 9.83 -6.78
C TRP A 40 0.32 10.75 -6.66
N ALA A 41 0.37 11.97 -7.21
CA ALA A 41 -0.70 12.94 -7.05
C ALA A 41 -2.03 12.37 -7.55
N GLY A 42 -3.09 12.53 -6.75
CA GLY A 42 -4.40 12.06 -7.11
C GLY A 42 -4.66 10.59 -6.81
N ASN A 43 -3.67 9.89 -6.24
CA ASN A 43 -3.79 8.46 -5.99
C ASN A 43 -3.79 8.13 -4.50
N GLU A 44 -4.21 9.07 -3.66
CA GLU A 44 -4.26 8.87 -2.22
C GLU A 44 -5.02 7.60 -1.87
N ASP A 45 -4.53 6.88 -0.86
CA ASP A 45 -5.09 5.64 -0.36
C ASP A 45 -4.98 4.44 -1.30
N LYS A 46 -4.48 4.63 -2.51
CA LYS A 46 -4.27 3.52 -3.42
C LYS A 46 -2.96 2.80 -3.09
N ILE A 47 -2.85 1.58 -3.59
CA ILE A 47 -1.63 0.80 -3.46
C ILE A 47 -0.74 1.12 -4.65
N ALA A 48 0.44 1.65 -4.40
CA ALA A 48 1.41 1.99 -5.44
C ALA A 48 2.46 0.88 -5.49
N ILE A 49 2.75 0.38 -6.69
CA ILE A 49 3.72 -0.69 -6.91
C ILE A 49 4.73 -0.22 -7.93
N TRP A 50 6.01 -0.35 -7.61
CA TRP A 50 7.08 0.05 -8.52
C TRP A 50 7.48 -1.13 -9.40
N ASN A 51 7.43 -0.93 -10.73
CA ASN A 51 7.77 -2.00 -11.67
C ASN A 51 9.10 -1.79 -12.39
N ASN A 52 9.97 -0.94 -11.83
CA ASN A 52 11.26 -0.54 -12.37
C ASN A 52 11.18 0.49 -13.51
N VAL A 53 9.99 0.82 -13.95
CA VAL A 53 9.80 1.82 -15.00
C VAL A 53 8.87 2.92 -14.50
N GLU A 54 7.79 2.54 -13.84
CA GLU A 54 6.78 3.49 -13.42
C GLU A 54 6.03 2.95 -12.22
N TRP A 55 5.28 3.83 -11.57
CA TRP A 55 4.39 3.45 -10.49
C TRP A 55 3.07 2.97 -11.07
N LEU A 56 2.64 1.81 -10.65
CA LEU A 56 1.31 1.29 -10.97
C LEU A 56 0.44 1.46 -9.74
N PHE A 57 -0.83 1.78 -9.95
CA PHE A 57 -1.73 2.06 -8.83
C PHE A 57 -2.92 1.13 -8.87
N GLU A 58 -3.22 0.54 -7.71
CA GLU A 58 -4.40 -0.30 -7.57
C GLU A 58 -5.35 0.32 -6.56
N THR A 59 -6.62 0.42 -6.94
CA THR A 59 -7.65 0.86 -6.01
C THR A 59 -7.99 -0.33 -5.12
N PRO A 60 -7.83 -0.21 -3.81
CA PRO A 60 -8.11 -1.34 -2.94
C PRO A 60 -9.61 -1.66 -2.89
N MET A 61 -9.92 -2.92 -2.66
CA MET A 61 -11.30 -3.35 -2.44
C MET A 61 -11.57 -3.35 -0.94
N ILE A 62 -12.80 -3.00 -0.58
CA ILE A 62 -13.21 -3.04 0.82
C ILE A 62 -13.01 -4.45 1.35
N GLY A 63 -12.35 -4.55 2.50
CA GLY A 63 -12.07 -5.82 3.14
C GLY A 63 -10.67 -6.36 2.90
N ILE A 64 -9.94 -5.79 1.93
CA ILE A 64 -8.58 -6.26 1.70
C ILE A 64 -7.68 -5.85 2.86
N ARG A 65 -6.73 -6.70 3.19
CA ARG A 65 -5.82 -6.46 4.30
C ARG A 65 -4.41 -6.25 3.79
N CYS A 66 -3.69 -5.37 4.48
CA CYS A 66 -2.33 -5.03 4.11
C CYS A 66 -1.47 -4.91 5.37
N TYR A 67 -0.36 -5.63 5.39
CA TYR A 67 0.61 -5.50 6.46
C TYR A 67 1.47 -4.27 6.20
N ILE A 68 1.54 -3.37 7.17
CA ILE A 68 2.31 -2.14 7.06
C ILE A 68 3.63 -2.36 7.78
N VAL A 69 4.69 -2.46 7.01
CA VAL A 69 5.99 -2.90 7.54
C VAL A 69 6.54 -1.96 8.61
N ASP A 70 6.53 -0.66 8.33
CA ASP A 70 7.14 0.30 9.25
C ASP A 70 6.35 0.48 10.53
N GLU A 71 5.07 0.11 10.54
CA GLU A 71 4.24 0.20 11.74
C GLU A 71 4.02 -1.14 12.40
N ASP A 72 4.34 -2.22 11.70
CA ASP A 72 4.14 -3.58 12.21
C ASP A 72 2.69 -3.82 12.60
N VAL A 73 1.77 -3.43 11.73
CA VAL A 73 0.33 -3.61 11.94
C VAL A 73 -0.32 -4.15 10.69
N LEU A 74 -1.46 -4.81 10.87
CA LEU A 74 -2.28 -5.27 9.77
C LEU A 74 -3.47 -4.32 9.65
N SER A 75 -3.58 -3.66 8.51
CA SER A 75 -4.63 -2.69 8.24
C SER A 75 -5.66 -3.27 7.29
N VAL A 76 -6.92 -2.86 7.44
CA VAL A 76 -8.00 -3.30 6.57
C VAL A 76 -8.57 -2.09 5.85
N TYR A 77 -8.81 -2.22 4.56
CA TYR A 77 -9.44 -1.15 3.80
C TYR A 77 -10.95 -1.20 4.00
N ARG A 78 -11.53 -0.09 4.43
CA ARG A 78 -12.96 0.01 4.68
C ARG A 78 -13.52 1.20 3.94
N ALA A 79 -14.83 1.39 4.00
CA ALA A 79 -15.47 2.50 3.30
C ALA A 79 -14.88 3.86 3.69
N ALA A 80 -14.41 3.99 4.92
CA ALA A 80 -13.79 5.23 5.41
C ALA A 80 -12.30 5.32 5.10
N GLY A 81 -11.71 4.31 4.47
CA GLY A 81 -10.29 4.26 4.19
C GLY A 81 -9.58 3.17 4.98
N TRP A 82 -8.25 3.22 5.00
CA TRP A 82 -7.46 2.23 5.70
C TRP A 82 -7.61 2.38 7.21
N SER A 83 -7.77 1.26 7.91
CA SER A 83 -7.89 1.29 9.37
C SER A 83 -6.54 1.59 10.00
N THR A 84 -6.56 1.97 11.29
CA THR A 84 -5.32 2.21 12.02
C THR A 84 -4.49 0.94 12.15
N GLY A 85 -5.12 -0.22 12.10
CA GLY A 85 -4.40 -1.46 12.09
C GLY A 85 -4.39 -2.17 13.42
N ILE A 86 -4.04 -3.44 13.38
CA ILE A 86 -3.93 -4.30 14.56
C ILE A 86 -2.49 -4.77 14.62
N ALA A 87 -1.85 -4.62 15.77
CA ALA A 87 -0.50 -5.12 15.97
C ALA A 87 -0.47 -6.64 15.80
N VAL A 88 0.55 -7.12 15.11
CA VAL A 88 0.67 -8.56 14.82
C VAL A 88 1.88 -9.16 15.48
#